data_92a64d2f3308551873bd45085df9c76d
#
_entry.id   92a64d2f3308551873bd45085df9c76d
#
_cell.length_a   1.000
_cell.length_b   1.000
_cell.length_c   1.000
_cell.angle_alpha   90.00
_cell.angle_beta   90.00
_cell.angle_gamma   90.00
#
_symmetry.space_group_name_H-M   'P 1'
#
loop_
_entity.id
_entity.type
_entity.pdbx_description
1 polymer ?
#
loop_
_entity_poly.entity_id
_entity_poly.type
_entity_poly.pdbx_seq_one_letter_code
_entity_poly.pdbx_strand_id
1 'polypeptide(L)'
;LRSVASRKNSPPENFPTNRMPLWVKPNEKVSVLDMMAFMRDHLEGTELDMTQDIGGGPFHCPYRPRPMGWEVDGVEYVHERATATQQTGFSFVAQCRPNTISEIGGIIWFGVDDAASTVYCPMYTCMTEIPLCFREGNGGIMEYSETAAFWIFNQVTNWAYTKYEYIHPEIAERQAAYEMAWVKNIAEVDEKAAAIYQEDPKRAVEYLTTFSSMEAENLTADWREFYKYLFVKYMDFNIKTEQPTPKSYKYYAPKVEQPKFSEEFYRAIIEQTGDKLKVY
;
A
#
# COMPACT_ATOMS: atom_id res chain seq x y z
N LEU A 1 18.55 1.67 -5.95
CA LEU A 1 18.54 1.70 -4.47
C LEU A 1 18.60 0.28 -3.90
N ARG A 2 17.82 -0.68 -4.41
CA ARG A 2 17.91 -2.10 -4.00
C ARG A 2 19.33 -2.67 -4.14
N SER A 3 20.08 -2.31 -5.19
CA SER A 3 21.46 -2.78 -5.38
C SER A 3 22.45 -2.25 -4.33
N VAL A 4 22.13 -1.13 -3.69
CA VAL A 4 22.91 -0.55 -2.59
C VAL A 4 22.48 -1.12 -1.24
N ALA A 5 21.21 -1.44 -1.09
CA ALA A 5 20.67 -2.13 0.07
C ALA A 5 21.02 -3.64 0.06
N SER A 6 21.26 -4.22 -1.11
CA SER A 6 21.73 -5.60 -1.26
C SER A 6 23.13 -5.75 -0.66
N ARG A 7 23.20 -6.42 0.46
CA ARG A 7 24.43 -6.61 1.27
C ARG A 7 25.33 -7.71 0.75
N LYS A 8 25.54 -7.82 -0.55
CA LYS A 8 26.40 -8.86 -1.13
C LYS A 8 27.81 -8.97 -0.50
N ASN A 9 28.21 -7.99 0.34
CA ASN A 9 29.54 -7.93 0.94
C ASN A 9 29.52 -7.74 2.47
N SER A 10 28.39 -7.87 3.16
CA SER A 10 28.36 -7.77 4.63
C SER A 10 28.25 -9.16 5.26
N PRO A 11 29.13 -9.51 6.21
CA PRO A 11 28.99 -10.77 6.95
C PRO A 11 27.65 -10.82 7.67
N PRO A 12 26.95 -11.98 7.71
CA PRO A 12 25.68 -12.14 8.41
C PRO A 12 25.72 -11.72 9.89
N GLU A 13 26.85 -11.94 10.56
CA GLU A 13 27.10 -11.56 11.94
C GLU A 13 27.06 -10.04 12.22
N ASN A 14 27.17 -9.20 11.18
CA ASN A 14 27.07 -7.75 11.33
C ASN A 14 25.66 -7.20 11.02
N PHE A 15 24.75 -8.05 10.64
CA PHE A 15 23.33 -7.70 10.52
C PHE A 15 22.70 -7.73 11.93
N PRO A 16 21.85 -6.80 12.32
CA PRO A 16 21.32 -5.58 11.67
C PRO A 16 22.09 -4.29 12.02
N THR A 17 23.29 -4.38 12.56
CA THR A 17 24.06 -3.25 13.08
C THR A 17 24.83 -2.47 12.03
N ASN A 18 24.88 -2.95 10.79
CA ASN A 18 25.58 -2.29 9.70
C ASN A 18 24.95 -0.94 9.37
N ARG A 19 25.77 0.10 9.42
CA ARG A 19 25.38 1.43 8.95
C ARG A 19 25.41 1.48 7.43
N MET A 20 24.28 1.83 6.84
CA MET A 20 24.18 2.16 5.41
C MET A 20 24.79 3.54 5.16
N PRO A 21 25.29 3.83 3.93
CA PRO A 21 25.69 5.18 3.55
C PRO A 21 24.53 6.16 3.74
N LEU A 22 24.80 7.34 4.28
CA LEU A 22 23.79 8.39 4.44
C LEU A 22 23.27 8.90 3.08
N TRP A 23 24.14 8.89 2.07
CA TRP A 23 23.88 9.39 0.74
C TRP A 23 24.18 8.31 -0.29
N VAL A 24 23.25 8.16 -1.23
CA VAL A 24 23.42 7.29 -2.39
C VAL A 24 23.16 8.12 -3.64
N LYS A 25 24.13 8.13 -4.56
CA LYS A 25 23.93 8.75 -5.87
C LYS A 25 23.12 7.78 -6.74
N PRO A 26 21.93 8.17 -7.22
CA PRO A 26 21.18 7.33 -8.15
C PRO A 26 21.90 7.25 -9.51
N ASN A 27 21.77 6.13 -10.20
CA ASN A 27 22.33 5.95 -11.55
C ASN A 27 21.51 6.68 -12.61
N GLU A 28 20.22 6.89 -12.35
CA GLU A 28 19.26 7.51 -13.25
C GLU A 28 18.44 8.57 -12.49
N LYS A 29 17.73 9.40 -13.24
CA LYS A 29 16.77 10.34 -12.65
C LYS A 29 15.62 9.57 -12.03
N VAL A 30 15.18 9.99 -10.86
CA VAL A 30 14.08 9.36 -10.11
C VAL A 30 12.81 10.17 -10.34
N SER A 31 11.76 9.50 -10.79
CA SER A 31 10.42 10.07 -10.93
C SER A 31 9.61 10.00 -9.63
N VAL A 32 8.44 10.63 -9.62
CA VAL A 32 7.49 10.51 -8.51
C VAL A 32 7.02 9.06 -8.33
N LEU A 33 6.74 8.35 -9.43
CA LEU A 33 6.32 6.94 -9.38
C LEU A 33 7.42 6.04 -8.84
N ASP A 34 8.70 6.31 -9.16
CA ASP A 34 9.81 5.58 -8.56
C ASP A 34 9.90 5.79 -7.05
N MET A 35 9.67 7.03 -6.59
CA MET A 35 9.65 7.32 -5.15
C MET A 35 8.49 6.61 -4.44
N MET A 36 7.30 6.57 -5.06
CA MET A 36 6.17 5.80 -4.53
C MET A 36 6.52 4.30 -4.44
N ALA A 37 7.16 3.75 -5.47
CA ALA A 37 7.62 2.36 -5.47
C ALA A 37 8.65 2.09 -4.36
N PHE A 38 9.57 3.02 -4.09
CA PHE A 38 10.53 2.87 -2.98
C PHE A 38 9.87 2.87 -1.61
N MET A 39 8.79 3.63 -1.44
CA MET A 39 8.01 3.62 -0.19
C MET A 39 7.30 2.28 0.04
N ARG A 40 7.04 1.52 -1.01
CA ARG A 40 6.33 0.21 -0.99
C ARG A 40 7.25 -1.00 -0.87
N ASP A 41 8.54 -0.80 -0.78
CA ASP A 41 9.53 -1.88 -0.80
C ASP A 41 9.47 -2.75 0.47
N HIS A 42 9.31 -4.06 0.29
CA HIS A 42 9.38 -5.09 1.34
C HIS A 42 10.61 -5.97 1.23
N LEU A 43 11.66 -5.50 0.53
CA LEU A 43 12.91 -6.25 0.32
C LEU A 43 12.74 -7.49 -0.58
N GLU A 44 11.66 -7.55 -1.40
CA GLU A 44 11.38 -8.69 -2.28
C GLU A 44 12.55 -8.98 -3.23
N GLY A 45 12.84 -10.26 -3.43
CA GLY A 45 13.94 -10.73 -4.26
C GLY A 45 15.32 -10.48 -3.65
N THR A 46 15.41 -10.15 -2.36
CA THR A 46 16.67 -10.09 -1.60
C THR A 46 16.75 -11.24 -0.60
N GLU A 47 17.88 -11.39 0.09
CA GLU A 47 18.03 -12.35 1.19
C GLU A 47 17.14 -12.06 2.42
N LEU A 48 16.51 -10.88 2.46
CA LEU A 48 15.60 -10.42 3.52
C LEU A 48 14.13 -10.45 3.07
N ASP A 49 13.82 -11.16 2.00
CA ASP A 49 12.45 -11.31 1.49
C ASP A 49 11.60 -12.13 2.46
N MET A 50 10.70 -11.45 3.17
CA MET A 50 9.84 -12.04 4.18
C MET A 50 8.77 -13.00 3.64
N THR A 51 8.60 -13.06 2.33
CA THR A 51 7.64 -13.98 1.67
C THR A 51 8.19 -15.38 1.47
N GLN A 52 9.50 -15.58 1.65
CA GLN A 52 10.20 -16.80 1.27
C GLN A 52 10.31 -17.85 2.39
N ASP A 53 9.84 -17.56 3.58
CA ASP A 53 9.88 -18.48 4.71
C ASP A 53 8.51 -18.66 5.38
N ILE A 54 8.42 -19.60 6.32
CA ILE A 54 7.18 -19.95 7.02
C ILE A 54 6.55 -18.77 7.77
N GLY A 55 7.33 -17.75 8.11
CA GLY A 55 6.85 -16.54 8.77
C GLY A 55 5.97 -15.66 7.88
N GLY A 56 6.02 -15.83 6.55
CA GLY A 56 5.09 -15.22 5.59
C GLY A 56 3.69 -15.84 5.63
N GLY A 57 3.55 -16.96 6.34
CA GLY A 57 2.29 -17.71 6.43
C GLY A 57 1.90 -18.39 5.12
N PRO A 58 0.68 -18.97 5.05
CA PRO A 58 0.24 -19.77 3.92
C PRO A 58 0.01 -18.97 2.63
N PHE A 59 0.00 -17.64 2.69
CA PHE A 59 -0.29 -16.74 1.57
C PHE A 59 0.80 -15.67 1.37
N HIS A 60 2.03 -15.97 1.74
CA HIS A 60 3.24 -15.20 1.46
C HIS A 60 3.12 -13.72 1.82
N CYS A 61 2.61 -13.41 3.03
CA CYS A 61 2.46 -12.05 3.52
C CYS A 61 3.85 -11.46 3.87
N PRO A 62 4.24 -10.30 3.30
CA PRO A 62 5.58 -9.73 3.51
C PRO A 62 5.68 -8.90 4.79
N TYR A 63 4.97 -9.30 5.85
CA TYR A 63 4.94 -8.59 7.12
C TYR A 63 5.22 -9.52 8.29
N ARG A 64 5.97 -9.00 9.26
CA ARG A 64 6.20 -9.69 10.52
C ARG A 64 5.33 -9.07 11.62
N PRO A 65 4.58 -9.89 12.40
CA PRO A 65 3.89 -9.37 13.57
C PRO A 65 4.91 -8.91 14.64
N ARG A 66 4.48 -8.00 15.50
CA ARG A 66 5.28 -7.60 16.66
C ARG A 66 5.18 -8.64 17.79
N PRO A 67 6.18 -8.77 18.64
CA PRO A 67 7.39 -7.94 18.76
C PRO A 67 8.40 -8.16 17.62
N MET A 68 9.25 -7.16 17.37
CA MET A 68 10.28 -7.24 16.33
C MET A 68 11.49 -8.10 16.76
N GLY A 69 11.67 -8.35 18.02
CA GLY A 69 12.71 -9.23 18.55
C GLY A 69 12.11 -10.35 19.39
N TRP A 70 12.77 -11.50 19.40
CA TRP A 70 12.39 -12.65 20.23
C TRP A 70 13.62 -13.45 20.63
N GLU A 71 13.46 -14.34 21.60
CA GLU A 71 14.50 -15.23 22.08
C GLU A 71 14.02 -16.68 22.00
N VAL A 72 14.89 -17.57 21.55
CA VAL A 72 14.69 -19.03 21.57
C VAL A 72 16.00 -19.69 21.97
N ASP A 73 15.92 -20.59 22.93
CA ASP A 73 17.07 -21.34 23.44
C ASP A 73 18.28 -20.46 23.88
N GLY A 74 17.99 -19.28 24.43
CA GLY A 74 18.99 -18.33 24.88
C GLY A 74 19.68 -17.54 23.77
N VAL A 75 19.15 -17.62 22.54
CA VAL A 75 19.65 -16.86 21.38
C VAL A 75 18.62 -15.79 21.02
N GLU A 76 19.10 -14.55 20.92
CA GLU A 76 18.27 -13.41 20.47
C GLU A 76 18.20 -13.33 18.94
N TYR A 77 17.01 -13.08 18.45
CA TYR A 77 16.69 -12.88 17.03
C TYR A 77 15.94 -11.58 16.83
N VAL A 78 15.94 -11.06 15.60
CA VAL A 78 15.21 -9.85 15.20
C VAL A 78 14.62 -10.04 13.83
N HIS A 79 13.38 -9.54 13.66
CA HIS A 79 12.73 -9.51 12.35
C HIS A 79 13.33 -8.47 11.41
N GLU A 80 13.20 -8.72 10.14
CA GLU A 80 13.44 -7.77 9.06
C GLU A 80 12.53 -6.55 9.21
N ARG A 81 13.04 -5.38 8.84
CA ARG A 81 12.26 -4.16 8.80
C ARG A 81 12.37 -3.52 7.42
N ALA A 82 11.36 -3.73 6.61
CA ALA A 82 11.23 -3.14 5.29
C ALA A 82 10.87 -1.63 5.38
N THR A 83 10.85 -0.95 4.23
CA THR A 83 10.39 0.43 4.13
C THR A 83 8.89 0.51 4.38
N ALA A 84 8.09 -0.32 3.69
CA ALA A 84 6.67 -0.45 3.97
C ALA A 84 6.43 -1.35 5.20
N THR A 85 5.63 -0.88 6.11
CA THR A 85 5.24 -1.61 7.33
C THR A 85 3.76 -1.41 7.64
N GLN A 86 3.16 -2.44 8.23
CA GLN A 86 1.74 -2.42 8.64
C GLN A 86 1.42 -1.40 9.74
N GLN A 87 2.42 -0.81 10.40
CA GLN A 87 2.22 0.22 11.43
C GLN A 87 2.33 1.64 10.87
N THR A 88 2.48 1.81 9.57
CA THR A 88 2.56 3.13 8.94
C THR A 88 1.22 3.85 9.12
N GLY A 89 1.24 5.04 9.70
CA GLY A 89 0.03 5.87 9.82
C GLY A 89 -0.24 6.67 8.56
N PHE A 90 0.82 7.21 7.97
CA PHE A 90 0.82 7.92 6.69
C PHE A 90 2.20 7.91 6.07
N SER A 91 2.25 8.16 4.77
CA SER A 91 3.49 8.38 4.03
C SER A 91 3.24 9.39 2.91
N PHE A 92 4.30 10.01 2.40
CA PHE A 92 4.17 10.96 1.31
C PHE A 92 5.43 11.04 0.45
N VAL A 93 5.24 11.50 -0.78
CA VAL A 93 6.32 11.91 -1.69
C VAL A 93 6.17 13.38 -1.98
N ALA A 94 7.19 14.20 -1.64
CA ALA A 94 7.20 15.61 -1.93
C ALA A 94 7.81 15.87 -3.32
N GLN A 95 7.06 16.56 -4.16
CA GLN A 95 7.50 16.98 -5.48
C GLN A 95 7.63 18.50 -5.54
N CYS A 96 8.86 18.99 -5.72
CA CYS A 96 9.16 20.40 -5.93
C CYS A 96 9.45 20.64 -7.42
N ARG A 97 8.74 21.60 -8.01
CA ARG A 97 8.85 21.96 -9.43
C ARG A 97 9.35 23.40 -9.54
N PRO A 98 10.65 23.61 -9.79
CA PRO A 98 11.22 24.96 -9.93
C PRO A 98 10.76 25.61 -11.25
N ASN A 99 10.92 26.92 -11.34
CA ASN A 99 10.63 27.72 -12.54
C ASN A 99 9.15 27.77 -12.96
N THR A 100 8.25 27.66 -12.00
CA THR A 100 6.80 27.85 -12.19
C THR A 100 6.25 28.83 -11.13
N ILE A 101 4.97 29.19 -11.24
CA ILE A 101 4.31 29.96 -10.16
C ILE A 101 4.28 29.15 -8.87
N SER A 102 4.41 29.80 -7.72
CA SER A 102 4.59 29.14 -6.42
C SER A 102 3.42 28.19 -6.08
N GLU A 103 2.22 28.57 -6.47
CA GLU A 103 0.98 27.86 -6.17
C GLU A 103 0.92 26.46 -6.82
N ILE A 104 1.52 26.30 -7.99
CA ILE A 104 1.63 24.99 -8.66
C ILE A 104 2.99 24.33 -8.46
N GLY A 105 3.94 25.02 -7.78
CA GLY A 105 5.32 24.58 -7.63
C GLY A 105 5.52 23.36 -6.73
N GLY A 106 4.59 23.09 -5.82
CA GLY A 106 4.68 22.02 -4.83
C GLY A 106 3.47 21.09 -4.83
N ILE A 107 3.73 19.79 -4.86
CA ILE A 107 2.72 18.75 -4.61
C ILE A 107 3.25 17.81 -3.54
N ILE A 108 2.42 17.53 -2.55
CA ILE A 108 2.59 16.40 -1.64
C ILE A 108 1.69 15.29 -2.15
N TRP A 109 2.29 14.23 -2.64
CA TRP A 109 1.59 12.99 -2.95
C TRP A 109 1.39 12.24 -1.63
N PHE A 110 0.18 12.35 -1.07
CA PHE A 110 -0.12 11.95 0.29
C PHE A 110 -0.92 10.66 0.34
N GLY A 111 -0.48 9.71 1.16
CA GLY A 111 -1.18 8.46 1.41
C GLY A 111 -1.28 8.16 2.90
N VAL A 112 -2.32 7.48 3.30
CA VAL A 112 -2.58 7.04 4.67
C VAL A 112 -2.46 5.53 4.78
N ASP A 113 -2.23 5.02 5.99
CA ASP A 113 -2.06 3.61 6.28
C ASP A 113 -0.77 3.01 5.65
N ASP A 114 -0.68 1.71 5.52
CA ASP A 114 0.44 0.98 4.98
C ASP A 114 0.83 1.45 3.57
N ALA A 115 2.09 1.84 3.39
CA ALA A 115 2.60 2.39 2.16
C ALA A 115 2.44 1.44 0.94
N ALA A 116 2.47 0.12 1.15
CA ALA A 116 2.29 -0.84 0.06
C ALA A 116 0.87 -0.89 -0.47
N SER A 117 -0.12 -0.59 0.38
CA SER A 117 -1.55 -0.64 0.04
C SER A 117 -2.19 0.73 -0.15
N THR A 118 -1.47 1.82 0.17
CA THR A 118 -1.99 3.20 0.02
C THR A 118 -1.94 3.69 -1.42
N VAL A 119 -2.77 4.68 -1.74
CA VAL A 119 -2.72 5.45 -2.98
C VAL A 119 -2.24 6.86 -2.66
N TYR A 120 -1.23 7.34 -3.36
CA TYR A 120 -0.65 8.67 -3.15
C TYR A 120 -1.45 9.73 -3.91
N CYS A 121 -2.37 10.39 -3.19
CA CYS A 121 -3.24 11.44 -3.72
C CYS A 121 -2.49 12.77 -3.88
N PRO A 122 -2.66 13.51 -5.00
CA PRO A 122 -1.97 14.78 -5.23
C PRO A 122 -2.58 15.92 -4.41
N MET A 123 -1.84 16.41 -3.42
CA MET A 123 -2.21 17.53 -2.56
C MET A 123 -1.32 18.73 -2.89
N TYR A 124 -1.86 19.77 -3.52
CA TYR A 124 -1.09 20.98 -3.79
C TYR A 124 -0.75 21.71 -2.51
N THR A 125 0.51 22.15 -2.38
CA THR A 125 1.00 22.80 -1.13
C THR A 125 0.37 24.16 -0.83
N CYS A 126 -0.29 24.77 -1.82
CA CYS A 126 -1.02 26.03 -1.66
C CYS A 126 -2.45 25.86 -1.12
N MET A 127 -2.91 24.64 -0.89
CA MET A 127 -4.26 24.38 -0.38
C MET A 127 -4.55 25.16 0.90
N THR A 128 -5.75 25.71 0.98
CA THR A 128 -6.23 26.46 2.16
C THR A 128 -7.13 25.66 3.08
N GLU A 129 -7.61 24.51 2.62
CA GLU A 129 -8.48 23.60 3.40
C GLU A 129 -8.03 22.16 3.23
N ILE A 130 -8.13 21.39 4.31
CA ILE A 130 -7.88 19.95 4.32
C ILE A 130 -9.21 19.23 4.07
N PRO A 131 -9.29 18.26 3.12
CA PRO A 131 -10.50 17.47 2.89
C PRO A 131 -10.91 16.70 4.14
N LEU A 132 -12.22 16.48 4.31
CA LEU A 132 -12.76 15.82 5.51
C LEU A 132 -12.11 14.45 5.75
N CYS A 133 -11.85 13.69 4.69
CA CYS A 133 -11.25 12.35 4.78
C CYS A 133 -9.83 12.33 5.40
N PHE A 134 -9.09 13.44 5.35
CA PHE A 134 -7.76 13.58 5.97
C PHE A 134 -7.74 14.52 7.19
N ARG A 135 -8.89 15.04 7.58
CA ARG A 135 -8.99 16.06 8.64
C ARG A 135 -8.81 15.44 10.03
N GLU A 136 -8.03 16.12 10.88
CA GLU A 136 -7.94 15.80 12.29
C GLU A 136 -9.33 15.86 12.97
N GLY A 137 -9.59 14.93 13.87
CA GLY A 137 -10.88 14.80 14.54
C GLY A 137 -11.95 14.04 13.77
N ASN A 138 -11.66 13.56 12.55
CA ASN A 138 -12.51 12.64 11.82
C ASN A 138 -12.17 11.20 12.20
N GLY A 139 -12.70 10.73 13.34
CA GLY A 139 -12.31 9.49 13.99
C GLY A 139 -11.04 9.63 14.85
N GLY A 140 -10.60 8.56 15.46
CA GLY A 140 -9.44 8.49 16.33
C GLY A 140 -8.87 7.07 16.39
N ILE A 141 -7.79 6.87 17.14
CA ILE A 141 -7.16 5.55 17.24
C ILE A 141 -8.06 4.47 17.86
N MET A 142 -9.05 4.88 18.64
CA MET A 142 -10.05 4.00 19.25
C MET A 142 -11.48 4.33 18.77
N GLU A 143 -11.60 5.14 17.72
CA GLU A 143 -12.89 5.60 17.20
C GLU A 143 -12.90 5.48 15.68
N TYR A 144 -13.62 4.47 15.19
CA TYR A 144 -13.79 4.24 13.77
C TYR A 144 -14.64 5.32 13.10
N SER A 145 -14.25 5.76 11.90
CA SER A 145 -15.04 6.67 11.07
C SER A 145 -15.10 6.17 9.63
N GLU A 146 -16.31 6.10 9.08
CA GLU A 146 -16.56 5.70 7.68
C GLU A 146 -16.12 6.76 6.65
N THR A 147 -15.80 7.96 7.10
CA THR A 147 -15.38 9.07 6.26
C THR A 147 -13.88 9.39 6.39
N ALA A 148 -13.19 8.78 7.37
CA ALA A 148 -11.75 8.92 7.53
C ALA A 148 -11.01 7.96 6.59
N ALA A 149 -10.20 8.52 5.68
CA ALA A 149 -9.43 7.73 4.73
C ALA A 149 -8.56 6.68 5.43
N PHE A 150 -7.93 7.03 6.57
CA PHE A 150 -7.11 6.08 7.33
C PHE A 150 -7.88 4.78 7.64
N TRP A 151 -9.09 4.86 8.18
CA TRP A 151 -9.87 3.67 8.53
C TRP A 151 -10.33 2.88 7.32
N ILE A 152 -10.67 3.57 6.23
CA ILE A 152 -11.10 2.93 4.98
C ILE A 152 -9.92 2.18 4.33
N PHE A 153 -8.74 2.80 4.27
CA PHE A 153 -7.54 2.14 3.75
C PHE A 153 -7.09 1.00 4.65
N ASN A 154 -7.12 1.20 5.97
CA ASN A 154 -6.75 0.19 6.96
C ASN A 154 -7.64 -1.08 6.88
N GLN A 155 -8.93 -0.93 6.59
CA GLN A 155 -9.81 -2.08 6.33
C GLN A 155 -9.35 -2.91 5.12
N VAL A 156 -9.04 -2.25 3.99
CA VAL A 156 -8.56 -2.90 2.77
C VAL A 156 -7.25 -3.63 3.03
N THR A 157 -6.31 -2.94 3.67
CA THR A 157 -4.98 -3.46 3.97
C THR A 157 -5.03 -4.67 4.91
N ASN A 158 -5.77 -4.55 6.02
CA ASN A 158 -5.90 -5.66 6.97
C ASN A 158 -6.65 -6.86 6.37
N TRP A 159 -7.58 -6.62 5.44
CA TRP A 159 -8.20 -7.70 4.69
C TRP A 159 -7.20 -8.39 3.77
N ALA A 160 -6.31 -7.63 3.12
CA ALA A 160 -5.26 -8.18 2.28
C ALA A 160 -4.30 -9.10 3.06
N TYR A 161 -3.96 -8.77 4.31
CA TYR A 161 -3.08 -9.62 5.12
C TYR A 161 -3.61 -11.04 5.34
N THR A 162 -4.91 -11.25 5.21
CA THR A 162 -5.51 -12.59 5.35
C THR A 162 -5.22 -13.52 4.18
N LYS A 163 -5.01 -12.99 2.98
CA LYS A 163 -4.72 -13.71 1.73
C LYS A 163 -3.90 -12.82 0.79
N TYR A 164 -2.71 -12.43 1.23
CA TYR A 164 -1.92 -11.36 0.61
C TYR A 164 -1.67 -11.60 -0.89
N GLU A 165 -1.21 -12.78 -1.28
CA GLU A 165 -0.90 -13.12 -2.68
C GLU A 165 -2.09 -13.03 -3.64
N TYR A 166 -3.33 -13.10 -3.12
CA TYR A 166 -4.55 -12.99 -3.93
C TYR A 166 -5.15 -11.59 -3.92
N ILE A 167 -5.11 -10.90 -2.77
CA ILE A 167 -5.81 -9.61 -2.59
C ILE A 167 -4.91 -8.43 -2.97
N HIS A 168 -3.65 -8.47 -2.59
CA HIS A 168 -2.75 -7.35 -2.85
C HIS A 168 -2.54 -7.02 -4.33
N PRO A 169 -2.50 -7.98 -5.28
CA PRO A 169 -2.45 -7.67 -6.70
C PRO A 169 -3.62 -6.79 -7.20
N GLU A 170 -4.83 -6.98 -6.67
CA GLU A 170 -5.99 -6.13 -7.01
C GLU A 170 -5.84 -4.71 -6.45
N ILE A 171 -5.26 -4.60 -5.25
CA ILE A 171 -4.91 -3.30 -4.67
C ILE A 171 -3.88 -2.60 -5.55
N ALA A 172 -2.80 -3.29 -5.92
CA ALA A 172 -1.71 -2.74 -6.72
C ALA A 172 -2.17 -2.28 -8.13
N GLU A 173 -3.08 -3.04 -8.76
CA GLU A 173 -3.67 -2.65 -10.04
C GLU A 173 -4.46 -1.34 -9.90
N ARG A 174 -5.30 -1.22 -8.87
CA ARG A 174 -6.12 -0.04 -8.63
C ARG A 174 -5.28 1.18 -8.22
N GLN A 175 -4.25 0.99 -7.39
CA GLN A 175 -3.25 2.01 -7.08
C GLN A 175 -2.60 2.58 -8.33
N ALA A 176 -2.08 1.70 -9.18
CA ALA A 176 -1.39 2.08 -10.40
C ALA A 176 -2.32 2.87 -11.35
N ALA A 177 -3.60 2.47 -11.44
CA ALA A 177 -4.59 3.16 -12.26
C ALA A 177 -4.79 4.61 -11.79
N TYR A 178 -4.97 4.84 -10.49
CA TYR A 178 -5.12 6.19 -9.93
C TYR A 178 -3.86 7.04 -10.12
N GLU A 179 -2.73 6.54 -9.69
CA GLU A 179 -1.47 7.30 -9.66
C GLU A 179 -0.98 7.65 -11.07
N MET A 180 -1.07 6.71 -12.02
CA MET A 180 -0.73 6.98 -13.42
C MET A 180 -1.69 8.01 -14.06
N ALA A 181 -2.99 7.93 -13.75
CA ALA A 181 -3.96 8.91 -14.24
C ALA A 181 -3.64 10.32 -13.71
N TRP A 182 -3.36 10.45 -12.42
CA TRP A 182 -3.01 11.75 -11.82
C TRP A 182 -1.69 12.30 -12.36
N VAL A 183 -0.63 11.49 -12.40
CA VAL A 183 0.66 11.93 -12.95
C VAL A 183 0.52 12.43 -14.38
N LYS A 184 -0.33 11.79 -15.19
CA LYS A 184 -0.63 12.22 -16.53
C LYS A 184 -1.43 13.54 -16.58
N ASN A 185 -2.38 13.71 -15.67
CA ASN A 185 -3.33 14.84 -15.70
C ASN A 185 -2.80 16.10 -15.01
N ILE A 186 -1.77 16.00 -14.17
CA ILE A 186 -1.21 17.15 -13.43
C ILE A 186 -0.83 18.30 -14.35
N ALA A 187 -0.30 18.02 -15.53
CA ALA A 187 0.09 19.09 -16.49
C ALA A 187 -1.12 19.93 -16.95
N GLU A 188 -2.26 19.30 -17.17
CA GLU A 188 -3.50 19.99 -17.54
C GLU A 188 -4.07 20.81 -16.37
N VAL A 189 -4.01 20.25 -15.16
CA VAL A 189 -4.42 20.98 -13.93
C VAL A 189 -3.55 22.20 -13.73
N ASP A 190 -2.23 22.07 -13.89
CA ASP A 190 -1.26 23.17 -13.78
C ASP A 190 -1.51 24.27 -14.81
N GLU A 191 -1.76 23.89 -16.07
CA GLU A 191 -2.06 24.86 -17.14
C GLU A 191 -3.32 25.68 -16.84
N LYS A 192 -4.39 25.00 -16.40
CA LYS A 192 -5.62 25.69 -15.96
C LYS A 192 -5.39 26.61 -14.77
N ALA A 193 -4.67 26.12 -13.76
CA ALA A 193 -4.35 26.93 -12.59
C ALA A 193 -3.51 28.16 -12.95
N ALA A 194 -2.52 28.00 -13.84
CA ALA A 194 -1.70 29.09 -14.33
C ALA A 194 -2.51 30.13 -15.10
N ALA A 195 -3.46 29.71 -15.94
CA ALA A 195 -4.36 30.62 -16.64
C ALA A 195 -5.25 31.43 -15.67
N ILE A 196 -5.86 30.74 -14.70
CA ILE A 196 -6.67 31.40 -13.66
C ILE A 196 -5.80 32.39 -12.82
N TYR A 197 -4.57 32.02 -12.53
CA TYR A 197 -3.64 32.84 -11.73
C TYR A 197 -3.36 34.19 -12.38
N GLN A 198 -3.28 34.25 -13.71
CA GLN A 198 -3.06 35.52 -14.43
C GLN A 198 -4.24 36.50 -14.27
N GLU A 199 -5.45 35.99 -14.03
CA GLU A 199 -6.63 36.80 -13.79
C GLU A 199 -6.82 37.12 -12.30
N ASP A 200 -6.73 36.07 -11.45
CA ASP A 200 -6.93 36.15 -10.02
C ASP A 200 -6.15 35.02 -9.28
N PRO A 201 -5.03 35.34 -8.63
CA PRO A 201 -4.23 34.37 -7.86
C PRO A 201 -5.03 33.62 -6.78
N LYS A 202 -6.03 34.25 -6.15
CA LYS A 202 -6.84 33.60 -5.11
C LYS A 202 -7.73 32.52 -5.71
N ARG A 203 -8.33 32.79 -6.85
CA ARG A 203 -9.14 31.79 -7.58
C ARG A 203 -8.31 30.59 -8.03
N ALA A 204 -7.03 30.80 -8.38
CA ALA A 204 -6.13 29.69 -8.69
C ALA A 204 -5.89 28.78 -7.47
N VAL A 205 -5.70 29.36 -6.28
CA VAL A 205 -5.58 28.59 -5.02
C VAL A 205 -6.88 27.85 -4.70
N GLU A 206 -8.04 28.51 -4.86
CA GLU A 206 -9.35 27.86 -4.67
C GLU A 206 -9.55 26.69 -5.62
N TYR A 207 -9.16 26.84 -6.89
CA TYR A 207 -9.23 25.76 -7.91
C TYR A 207 -8.36 24.57 -7.50
N LEU A 208 -7.09 24.79 -7.11
CA LEU A 208 -6.18 23.72 -6.69
C LEU A 208 -6.60 23.07 -5.37
N THR A 209 -7.14 23.87 -4.43
CA THR A 209 -7.73 23.34 -3.18
C THR A 209 -8.91 22.41 -3.49
N THR A 210 -9.80 22.86 -4.36
CA THR A 210 -10.98 22.08 -4.78
C THR A 210 -10.58 20.80 -5.50
N PHE A 211 -9.64 20.88 -6.45
CA PHE A 211 -9.12 19.71 -7.16
C PHE A 211 -8.57 18.67 -6.18
N SER A 212 -7.61 19.02 -5.34
CA SER A 212 -7.01 18.08 -4.40
C SER A 212 -8.03 17.49 -3.43
N SER A 213 -8.94 18.32 -2.91
CA SER A 213 -9.98 17.85 -1.99
C SER A 213 -10.95 16.87 -2.65
N MET A 214 -11.39 17.17 -3.86
CA MET A 214 -12.29 16.28 -4.61
C MET A 214 -11.62 14.93 -4.94
N GLU A 215 -10.36 14.94 -5.37
CA GLU A 215 -9.63 13.70 -5.65
C GLU A 215 -9.48 12.84 -4.39
N ALA A 216 -9.16 13.42 -3.24
CA ALA A 216 -9.04 12.71 -1.97
C ALA A 216 -10.39 12.11 -1.50
N GLU A 217 -11.49 12.87 -1.59
CA GLU A 217 -12.82 12.40 -1.19
C GLU A 217 -13.34 11.30 -2.14
N ASN A 218 -13.16 11.47 -3.46
CA ASN A 218 -13.53 10.47 -4.45
C ASN A 218 -12.75 9.18 -4.27
N LEU A 219 -11.43 9.27 -4.08
CA LEU A 219 -10.59 8.12 -3.78
C LEU A 219 -11.07 7.38 -2.53
N THR A 220 -11.35 8.10 -1.44
CA THR A 220 -11.82 7.51 -0.18
C THR A 220 -13.16 6.81 -0.36
N ALA A 221 -14.09 7.41 -1.11
CA ALA A 221 -15.38 6.81 -1.42
C ALA A 221 -15.24 5.54 -2.27
N ASP A 222 -14.39 5.57 -3.31
CA ASP A 222 -14.13 4.41 -4.15
C ASP A 222 -13.42 3.28 -3.37
N TRP A 223 -12.49 3.62 -2.49
CA TRP A 223 -11.80 2.64 -1.66
C TRP A 223 -12.72 1.94 -0.67
N ARG A 224 -13.73 2.64 -0.17
CA ARG A 224 -14.80 2.05 0.67
C ARG A 224 -15.64 1.03 -0.10
N GLU A 225 -16.01 1.33 -1.35
CA GLU A 225 -16.72 0.36 -2.20
C GLU A 225 -15.80 -0.81 -2.61
N PHE A 226 -14.53 -0.54 -2.82
CA PHE A 226 -13.54 -1.56 -3.10
C PHE A 226 -13.36 -2.53 -1.92
N TYR A 227 -13.35 -2.05 -0.69
CA TYR A 227 -13.37 -2.92 0.50
C TYR A 227 -14.56 -3.88 0.47
N LYS A 228 -15.76 -3.40 0.20
CA LYS A 228 -16.97 -4.24 0.13
C LYS A 228 -16.84 -5.33 -0.95
N TYR A 229 -16.33 -4.96 -2.10
CA TYR A 229 -16.04 -5.90 -3.19
C TYR A 229 -15.05 -6.98 -2.75
N LEU A 230 -13.90 -6.59 -2.19
CA LEU A 230 -12.89 -7.52 -1.71
C LEU A 230 -13.41 -8.42 -0.58
N PHE A 231 -14.18 -7.84 0.35
CA PHE A 231 -14.79 -8.58 1.44
C PHE A 231 -15.70 -9.70 0.92
N VAL A 232 -16.61 -9.39 -0.01
CA VAL A 232 -17.53 -10.38 -0.60
C VAL A 232 -16.75 -11.43 -1.40
N LYS A 233 -15.75 -11.00 -2.19
CA LYS A 233 -14.98 -11.90 -3.07
C LYS A 233 -14.16 -12.93 -2.29
N TYR A 234 -13.55 -12.50 -1.18
CA TYR A 234 -12.54 -13.29 -0.47
C TYR A 234 -12.99 -13.81 0.92
N MET A 235 -14.24 -13.62 1.31
CA MET A 235 -14.74 -14.11 2.59
C MET A 235 -14.74 -15.65 2.65
N ASP A 236 -14.69 -16.20 3.86
CA ASP A 236 -14.76 -17.66 4.15
C ASP A 236 -13.67 -18.48 3.47
N PHE A 237 -12.47 -17.93 3.31
CA PHE A 237 -11.34 -18.56 2.60
C PHE A 237 -11.65 -18.93 1.15
N ASN A 238 -12.69 -18.38 0.55
CA ASN A 238 -13.03 -18.58 -0.85
C ASN A 238 -12.49 -17.46 -1.74
N ILE A 239 -12.40 -17.75 -3.04
CA ILE A 239 -12.25 -16.77 -4.10
C ILE A 239 -13.47 -16.89 -5.00
N LYS A 240 -14.29 -15.83 -5.05
CA LYS A 240 -15.51 -15.80 -5.86
C LYS A 240 -15.27 -15.01 -7.13
N THR A 241 -15.66 -15.59 -8.27
CA THR A 241 -15.56 -14.95 -9.58
C THR A 241 -16.94 -14.92 -10.21
N GLU A 242 -17.28 -13.79 -10.82
CA GLU A 242 -18.53 -13.65 -11.56
C GLU A 242 -18.58 -14.65 -12.72
N GLN A 243 -19.74 -15.24 -12.94
CA GLN A 243 -20.01 -16.11 -14.08
C GLN A 243 -21.47 -15.95 -14.53
N PRO A 244 -21.78 -16.25 -15.81
CA PRO A 244 -23.15 -16.26 -16.27
C PRO A 244 -24.00 -17.22 -15.42
N THR A 245 -25.13 -16.74 -14.90
CA THR A 245 -26.07 -17.57 -14.13
C THR A 245 -26.78 -18.53 -15.11
N PRO A 246 -26.70 -19.86 -14.91
CA PRO A 246 -27.45 -20.80 -15.71
C PRO A 246 -28.95 -20.53 -15.63
N LYS A 247 -29.66 -20.66 -16.76
CA LYS A 247 -31.12 -20.42 -16.84
C LYS A 247 -31.95 -21.27 -15.86
N SER A 248 -31.40 -22.38 -15.39
CA SER A 248 -32.02 -23.30 -14.42
C SER A 248 -31.89 -22.81 -12.97
N TYR A 249 -31.06 -21.82 -12.70
CA TYR A 249 -30.86 -21.32 -11.34
C TYR A 249 -31.82 -20.13 -11.08
N LYS A 250 -32.47 -20.18 -9.94
CA LYS A 250 -33.35 -19.10 -9.46
C LYS A 250 -32.55 -17.89 -8.95
N TYR A 251 -31.36 -18.14 -8.43
CA TYR A 251 -30.49 -17.13 -7.82
C TYR A 251 -29.13 -17.12 -8.53
N TYR A 252 -28.48 -15.96 -8.50
CA TYR A 252 -27.10 -15.84 -8.97
C TYR A 252 -26.14 -16.73 -8.16
N ALA A 253 -25.28 -17.45 -8.84
CA ALA A 253 -24.24 -18.27 -8.23
C ALA A 253 -22.88 -17.95 -8.84
N PRO A 254 -21.93 -17.36 -8.09
CA PRO A 254 -20.56 -17.15 -8.56
C PRO A 254 -19.84 -18.50 -8.72
N LYS A 255 -18.78 -18.51 -9.52
CA LYS A 255 -17.77 -19.56 -9.43
C LYS A 255 -17.03 -19.38 -8.10
N VAL A 256 -16.89 -20.45 -7.33
CA VAL A 256 -16.21 -20.45 -6.03
C VAL A 256 -14.99 -21.37 -6.12
N GLU A 257 -13.83 -20.83 -5.81
CA GLU A 257 -12.57 -21.55 -5.69
C GLU A 257 -12.06 -21.44 -4.25
N GLN A 258 -11.37 -22.49 -3.78
CA GLN A 258 -10.72 -22.51 -2.48
C GLN A 258 -9.21 -22.40 -2.70
N PRO A 259 -8.56 -21.33 -2.22
CA PRO A 259 -7.11 -21.21 -2.31
C PRO A 259 -6.44 -22.32 -1.51
N LYS A 260 -5.37 -22.87 -2.06
CA LYS A 260 -4.55 -23.87 -1.40
C LYS A 260 -3.39 -23.18 -0.72
N PHE A 261 -2.89 -23.77 0.35
CA PHE A 261 -1.61 -23.36 0.93
C PHE A 261 -0.46 -23.77 0.01
N SER A 262 0.70 -23.12 0.16
CA SER A 262 1.92 -23.54 -0.52
C SER A 262 2.35 -24.94 -0.09
N GLU A 263 3.12 -25.64 -0.92
CA GLU A 263 3.60 -26.98 -0.60
C GLU A 263 4.49 -26.97 0.65
N GLU A 264 5.31 -25.95 0.83
CA GLU A 264 6.15 -25.76 2.00
C GLU A 264 5.31 -25.66 3.28
N PHE A 265 4.21 -24.93 3.22
CA PHE A 265 3.33 -24.80 4.37
C PHE A 265 2.62 -26.11 4.71
N TYR A 266 2.19 -26.88 3.71
CA TYR A 266 1.66 -28.23 3.94
C TYR A 266 2.71 -29.18 4.51
N ARG A 267 3.97 -29.11 4.07
CA ARG A 267 5.07 -29.90 4.65
C ARG A 267 5.29 -29.57 6.12
N ALA A 268 5.30 -28.29 6.49
CA ALA A 268 5.41 -27.87 7.87
C ALA A 268 4.25 -28.39 8.75
N ILE A 269 3.02 -28.41 8.22
CA ILE A 269 1.88 -29.03 8.91
C ILE A 269 2.12 -30.53 9.15
N ILE A 270 2.60 -31.25 8.13
CA ILE A 270 2.87 -32.70 8.24
C ILE A 270 3.98 -32.97 9.25
N GLU A 271 5.04 -32.18 9.26
CA GLU A 271 6.14 -32.30 10.22
C GLU A 271 5.64 -32.15 11.67
N GLN A 272 4.70 -31.22 11.91
CA GLN A 272 4.14 -30.99 13.25
C GLN A 272 3.08 -32.02 13.65
N THR A 273 2.33 -32.58 12.71
CA THR A 273 1.18 -33.46 12.98
C THR A 273 1.49 -34.95 12.80
N GLY A 274 2.60 -35.27 12.12
CA GLY A 274 2.93 -36.64 11.73
C GLY A 274 1.83 -37.29 10.87
N ASP A 275 1.54 -38.54 11.11
CA ASP A 275 0.53 -39.32 10.36
C ASP A 275 -0.93 -39.00 10.75
N LYS A 276 -1.16 -38.05 11.66
CA LYS A 276 -2.51 -37.72 12.17
C LYS A 276 -3.53 -37.37 11.08
N LEU A 277 -3.06 -36.69 10.01
CA LEU A 277 -3.90 -36.23 8.91
C LEU A 277 -3.77 -37.11 7.64
N LYS A 278 -3.04 -38.22 7.71
CA LYS A 278 -2.80 -39.09 6.58
C LYS A 278 -4.04 -39.91 6.26
N VAL A 279 -4.40 -39.97 4.99
CA VAL A 279 -5.46 -40.84 4.47
C VAL A 279 -4.82 -42.16 4.05
N TYR A 280 -5.37 -43.31 4.51
CA TYR A 280 -4.89 -44.66 4.21
C TYR A 280 -5.76 -45.32 3.15
#